data_cdc5b659a1cf38ee5d4a6b92205cad69
#
_entry.id   cdc5b659a1cf38ee5d4a6b92205cad69
#
_cell.length_a   1.000
_cell.length_b   1.000
_cell.length_c   1.000
_cell.angle_alpha   90.00
_cell.angle_beta   90.00
_cell.angle_gamma   90.00
#
_symmetry.space_group_name_H-M   'P 1'
#
loop_
_entity.id
_entity.type
_entity.pdbx_description
1 polymer ?
#
loop_
_entity_poly.entity_id
_entity_poly.type
_entity_poly.pdbx_seq_one_letter_code
_entity_poly.pdbx_strand_id
1 'polypeptide(L)'
;MGFLEASMVVYLRQLYYPDGFTFPLRFMAIEELSIEYLREVSTVIMLLSVSIVAGKNFYARMSYFLLCFGIWDIFYYVWLKVLLNWPPSFLTWDILFLIPVVWAGPVLAPIICAATMLIIAGSILSFQQKGYPIRITLPELGLLISGTALIFVTFIWDYSKIIFQKGLTLRLLILRTDPYFQKIVAQYVPVDYQWSLFLSGESLILCFLAIFFRRTMAFKPVVTGSISMIGTGRYKEKA
;
A
#
# COMPACT_ATOMS: atom_id res chain seq x y z
N MET A 1 -9.60 9.94 5.02
CA MET A 1 -8.39 9.90 4.15
C MET A 1 -8.81 9.70 2.67
N GLY A 2 -9.37 8.56 2.24
CA GLY A 2 -9.68 8.29 0.83
C GLY A 2 -10.53 9.37 0.14
N PHE A 3 -11.50 9.97 0.82
CA PHE A 3 -12.27 11.10 0.29
C PHE A 3 -11.42 12.35 0.04
N LEU A 4 -10.55 12.71 1.00
CA LEU A 4 -9.67 13.89 0.85
C LEU A 4 -8.70 13.71 -0.32
N GLU A 5 -8.16 12.51 -0.47
CA GLU A 5 -7.30 12.13 -1.59
C GLU A 5 -8.03 12.26 -2.92
N ALA A 6 -9.20 11.63 -3.03
CA ALA A 6 -10.02 11.70 -4.23
C ALA A 6 -10.43 13.14 -4.57
N SER A 7 -10.78 13.95 -3.56
CA SER A 7 -11.14 15.36 -3.79
C SER A 7 -9.98 16.16 -4.37
N MET A 8 -8.76 15.94 -3.89
CA MET A 8 -7.56 16.58 -4.41
C MET A 8 -7.32 16.20 -5.88
N VAL A 9 -7.44 14.90 -6.18
CA VAL A 9 -7.31 14.40 -7.55
C VAL A 9 -8.42 14.94 -8.46
N VAL A 10 -9.65 15.13 -7.95
CA VAL A 10 -10.74 15.79 -8.71
C VAL A 10 -10.33 17.21 -9.10
N TYR A 11 -9.80 18.01 -8.19
CA TYR A 11 -9.33 19.36 -8.51
C TYR A 11 -8.16 19.36 -9.50
N LEU A 12 -7.17 18.49 -9.31
CA LEU A 12 -6.06 18.35 -10.25
C LEU A 12 -6.54 17.95 -11.65
N ARG A 13 -7.50 17.03 -11.74
CA ARG A 13 -8.06 16.61 -13.02
C ARG A 13 -8.88 17.73 -13.68
N GLN A 14 -9.61 18.53 -12.93
CA GLN A 14 -10.30 19.70 -13.47
C GLN A 14 -9.35 20.75 -14.02
N LEU A 15 -8.20 20.97 -13.35
CA LEU A 15 -7.19 21.92 -13.79
C LEU A 15 -6.42 21.45 -15.03
N TYR A 16 -5.98 20.19 -15.03
CA TYR A 16 -5.08 19.67 -16.06
C TYR A 16 -5.78 18.86 -17.14
N TYR A 17 -6.95 18.28 -16.86
CA TYR A 17 -7.68 17.36 -17.73
C TYR A 17 -9.17 17.68 -17.76
N PRO A 18 -9.58 18.88 -18.24
CA PRO A 18 -11.00 19.28 -18.23
C PRO A 18 -11.90 18.34 -19.06
N ASP A 19 -11.32 17.69 -20.09
CA ASP A 19 -12.02 16.75 -20.96
C ASP A 19 -11.94 15.28 -20.47
N GLY A 20 -11.41 15.06 -19.26
CA GLY A 20 -11.19 13.74 -18.67
C GLY A 20 -9.73 13.32 -18.65
N PHE A 21 -9.38 12.49 -17.67
CA PHE A 21 -8.03 12.01 -17.48
C PHE A 21 -7.60 11.03 -18.58
N THR A 22 -6.54 11.36 -19.28
CA THR A 22 -5.95 10.54 -20.36
C THR A 22 -4.42 10.68 -20.36
N PHE A 23 -3.74 9.64 -20.86
CA PHE A 23 -2.33 9.73 -21.23
C PHE A 23 -2.19 10.32 -22.65
N PRO A 24 -1.09 11.02 -22.95
CA PRO A 24 0.08 11.29 -22.11
C PRO A 24 -0.19 12.31 -21.01
N LEU A 25 0.65 12.27 -19.97
CA LEU A 25 0.51 13.19 -18.82
C LEU A 25 0.72 14.63 -19.23
N ARG A 26 -0.17 15.51 -18.77
CA ARG A 26 0.01 16.96 -18.94
C ARG A 26 1.10 17.46 -17.99
N PHE A 27 1.78 18.47 -18.44
CA PHE A 27 2.86 19.10 -17.72
C PHE A 27 2.34 19.85 -16.49
N MET A 28 2.91 19.54 -15.34
CA MET A 28 2.68 20.28 -14.10
C MET A 28 3.89 21.17 -13.81
N ALA A 29 3.66 22.37 -13.28
CA ALA A 29 4.74 23.22 -12.81
C ALA A 29 5.51 22.51 -11.67
N ILE A 30 6.79 22.85 -11.50
CA ILE A 30 7.66 22.22 -10.49
C ILE A 30 7.12 22.45 -9.08
N GLU A 31 6.58 23.63 -8.84
CA GLU A 31 5.97 24.02 -7.57
C GLU A 31 4.77 23.11 -7.24
N GLU A 32 3.91 22.88 -8.20
CA GLU A 32 2.71 22.04 -8.06
C GLU A 32 3.07 20.57 -7.87
N LEU A 33 4.04 20.07 -8.63
CA LEU A 33 4.56 18.72 -8.47
C LEU A 33 5.21 18.52 -7.10
N SER A 34 5.88 19.55 -6.57
CA SER A 34 6.49 19.51 -5.24
C SER A 34 5.43 19.49 -4.13
N ILE A 35 4.35 20.25 -4.29
CA ILE A 35 3.21 20.22 -3.37
C ILE A 35 2.57 18.83 -3.36
N GLU A 36 2.35 18.23 -4.53
CA GLU A 36 1.77 16.91 -4.67
C GLU A 36 2.66 15.83 -4.02
N TYR A 37 3.96 15.90 -4.22
CA TYR A 37 4.92 15.04 -3.57
C TYR A 37 4.87 15.14 -2.03
N LEU A 38 4.86 16.36 -1.49
CA LEU A 38 4.74 16.59 -0.04
C LEU A 38 3.39 16.11 0.51
N ARG A 39 2.33 16.23 -0.25
CA ARG A 39 1.00 15.70 0.10
C ARG A 39 1.05 14.18 0.26
N GLU A 40 1.64 13.46 -0.69
CA GLU A 40 1.78 12.00 -0.59
C GLU A 40 2.62 11.58 0.63
N VAL A 41 3.77 12.23 0.87
CA VAL A 41 4.59 11.99 2.08
C VAL A 41 3.76 12.20 3.34
N SER A 42 2.99 13.29 3.40
CA SER A 42 2.15 13.61 4.55
C SER A 42 1.07 12.56 4.78
N THR A 43 0.48 12.02 3.70
CA THR A 43 -0.50 10.94 3.78
C THR A 43 0.11 9.67 4.39
N VAL A 44 1.29 9.26 3.94
CA VAL A 44 1.99 8.10 4.51
C VAL A 44 2.34 8.32 5.99
N ILE A 45 2.81 9.51 6.35
CA ILE A 45 3.11 9.87 7.76
C ILE A 45 1.84 9.78 8.63
N MET A 46 0.70 10.28 8.14
CA MET A 46 -0.57 10.19 8.86
C MET A 46 -1.00 8.73 9.07
N LEU A 47 -0.91 7.88 8.06
CA LEU A 47 -1.23 6.44 8.17
C LEU A 47 -0.31 5.74 9.16
N LEU A 48 1.00 6.02 9.12
CA LEU A 48 1.97 5.50 10.08
C LEU A 48 1.66 5.97 11.50
N SER A 49 1.35 7.24 11.69
CA SER A 49 1.04 7.81 13.01
C SER A 49 -0.17 7.13 13.64
N VAL A 50 -1.25 6.96 12.88
CA VAL A 50 -2.45 6.25 13.35
C VAL A 50 -2.12 4.81 13.73
N SER A 51 -1.32 4.11 12.92
CA SER A 51 -0.96 2.72 13.17
C SER A 51 -0.07 2.55 14.42
N ILE A 52 0.85 3.50 14.67
CA ILE A 52 1.71 3.50 15.85
C ILE A 52 0.89 3.69 17.13
N VAL A 53 -0.09 4.61 17.10
CA VAL A 53 -0.97 4.88 18.25
C VAL A 53 -1.92 3.69 18.51
N ALA A 54 -2.47 3.09 17.44
CA ALA A 54 -3.42 1.98 17.57
C ALA A 54 -2.76 0.65 18.00
N GLY A 55 -1.52 0.41 17.58
CA GLY A 55 -0.84 -0.87 17.78
C GLY A 55 0.00 -0.94 19.05
N LYS A 56 -0.20 -1.99 19.87
CA LYS A 56 0.56 -2.22 21.12
C LYS A 56 1.94 -2.83 20.89
N ASN A 57 2.18 -3.48 19.76
CA ASN A 57 3.44 -4.11 19.40
C ASN A 57 3.72 -3.95 17.91
N PHE A 58 4.92 -4.33 17.45
CA PHE A 58 5.34 -4.17 16.07
C PHE A 58 4.37 -4.79 15.06
N TYR A 59 3.95 -6.04 15.29
CA TYR A 59 3.03 -6.73 14.37
C TYR A 59 1.66 -6.07 14.31
N ALA A 60 1.12 -5.62 15.45
CA ALA A 60 -0.14 -4.89 15.50
C ALA A 60 -0.04 -3.55 14.75
N ARG A 61 1.04 -2.78 14.97
CA ARG A 61 1.29 -1.51 14.27
C ARG A 61 1.37 -1.71 12.77
N MET A 62 2.13 -2.71 12.32
CA MET A 62 2.25 -3.04 10.90
C MET A 62 0.91 -3.46 10.30
N SER A 63 0.13 -4.27 11.04
CA SER A 63 -1.21 -4.67 10.60
C SER A 63 -2.17 -3.49 10.52
N TYR A 64 -2.18 -2.58 11.48
CA TYR A 64 -3.00 -1.36 11.39
C TYR A 64 -2.56 -0.46 10.25
N PHE A 65 -1.25 -0.37 9.96
CA PHE A 65 -0.77 0.37 8.80
C PHE A 65 -1.31 -0.23 7.49
N LEU A 66 -1.17 -1.54 7.29
CA LEU A 66 -1.68 -2.23 6.10
C LEU A 66 -3.21 -2.13 6.00
N LEU A 67 -3.92 -2.22 7.12
CA LEU A 67 -5.37 -2.06 7.18
C LEU A 67 -5.79 -0.67 6.73
N CYS A 68 -5.19 0.37 7.32
CA CYS A 68 -5.50 1.76 6.98
C CYS A 68 -5.14 2.09 5.54
N PHE A 69 -3.99 1.60 5.05
CA PHE A 69 -3.54 1.81 3.69
C PHE A 69 -4.48 1.13 2.68
N GLY A 70 -4.79 -0.15 2.88
CA GLY A 70 -5.68 -0.88 1.97
C GLY A 70 -7.10 -0.31 1.94
N ILE A 71 -7.66 0.09 3.09
CA ILE A 71 -8.96 0.77 3.13
C ILE A 71 -8.89 2.13 2.43
N TRP A 72 -7.83 2.91 2.68
CA TRP A 72 -7.65 4.20 2.02
C TRP A 72 -7.59 4.06 0.50
N ASP A 73 -6.83 3.12 -0.02
CA ASP A 73 -6.65 2.90 -1.45
C ASP A 73 -7.96 2.45 -2.14
N ILE A 74 -8.70 1.50 -1.55
CA ILE A 74 -10.02 1.10 -2.07
C ILE A 74 -10.99 2.27 -2.08
N PHE A 75 -11.10 3.02 -0.97
CA PHE A 75 -12.03 4.14 -0.86
C PHE A 75 -11.63 5.33 -1.73
N TYR A 76 -10.36 5.48 -2.08
CA TYR A 76 -9.92 6.44 -3.09
C TYR A 76 -10.63 6.19 -4.43
N TYR A 77 -10.61 4.96 -4.94
CA TYR A 77 -11.31 4.61 -6.19
C TYR A 77 -12.84 4.64 -6.06
N VAL A 78 -13.38 4.27 -4.92
CA VAL A 78 -14.83 4.42 -4.66
C VAL A 78 -15.26 5.87 -4.80
N TRP A 79 -14.52 6.81 -4.20
CA TRP A 79 -14.84 8.22 -4.29
C TRP A 79 -14.59 8.81 -5.68
N LEU A 80 -13.55 8.40 -6.38
CA LEU A 80 -13.36 8.80 -7.78
C LEU A 80 -14.51 8.32 -8.67
N LYS A 81 -15.04 7.12 -8.40
CA LYS A 81 -16.20 6.61 -9.12
C LYS A 81 -17.46 7.43 -8.85
N VAL A 82 -17.66 7.83 -7.61
CA VAL A 82 -18.83 8.66 -7.21
C VAL A 82 -18.72 10.08 -7.76
N LEU A 83 -17.54 10.69 -7.70
CA LEU A 83 -17.35 12.11 -8.03
C LEU A 83 -17.15 12.38 -9.53
N LEU A 84 -16.47 11.47 -10.23
CA LEU A 84 -16.05 11.65 -11.62
C LEU A 84 -16.62 10.57 -12.58
N ASN A 85 -17.38 9.60 -12.06
CA ASN A 85 -17.73 8.37 -12.80
C ASN A 85 -16.50 7.66 -13.40
N TRP A 86 -15.35 7.78 -12.78
CA TRP A 86 -14.06 7.22 -13.19
C TRP A 86 -13.54 6.23 -12.14
N PRO A 87 -12.91 5.14 -12.52
CA PRO A 87 -12.53 4.70 -13.86
C PRO A 87 -13.72 4.09 -14.65
N PRO A 88 -13.67 4.14 -15.98
CA PRO A 88 -14.66 3.45 -16.81
C PRO A 88 -14.50 1.91 -16.75
N SER A 89 -13.28 1.43 -16.52
CA SER A 89 -12.93 0.00 -16.37
C SER A 89 -11.85 -0.18 -15.34
N PHE A 90 -11.79 -1.34 -14.70
CA PHE A 90 -10.68 -1.73 -13.80
C PHE A 90 -9.32 -1.86 -14.53
N LEU A 91 -9.33 -1.99 -15.86
CA LEU A 91 -8.11 -1.99 -16.66
C LEU A 91 -7.67 -0.59 -17.12
N THR A 92 -8.40 0.45 -16.73
CA THR A 92 -8.00 1.84 -16.99
C THR A 92 -6.71 2.15 -16.22
N TRP A 93 -5.75 2.77 -16.90
CA TRP A 93 -4.50 3.17 -16.31
C TRP A 93 -4.67 4.39 -15.41
N ASP A 94 -3.94 4.38 -14.31
CA ASP A 94 -3.84 5.49 -13.36
C ASP A 94 -2.40 5.73 -12.93
N ILE A 95 -2.15 6.90 -12.36
CA ILE A 95 -0.94 7.19 -11.61
C ILE A 95 -1.24 6.89 -10.15
N LEU A 96 -0.51 5.92 -9.62
CA LEU A 96 -0.78 5.36 -8.30
C LEU A 96 -0.03 6.14 -7.21
N PHE A 97 1.23 6.49 -7.50
CA PHE A 97 2.12 7.17 -6.57
C PHE A 97 3.23 7.90 -7.30
N LEU A 98 3.77 8.96 -6.69
CA LEU A 98 4.90 9.72 -7.25
C LEU A 98 6.23 9.44 -6.55
N ILE A 99 6.22 8.76 -5.40
CA ILE A 99 7.39 8.53 -4.54
C ILE A 99 7.89 7.08 -4.67
N PRO A 100 9.21 6.85 -4.85
CA PRO A 100 10.28 7.80 -5.19
C PRO A 100 10.29 8.15 -6.67
N VAL A 101 9.56 7.43 -7.48
CA VAL A 101 9.35 7.58 -8.93
C VAL A 101 7.86 7.48 -9.21
N VAL A 102 7.44 7.80 -10.44
CA VAL A 102 6.04 7.64 -10.83
C VAL A 102 5.69 6.15 -10.93
N TRP A 103 4.67 5.75 -10.19
CA TRP A 103 4.05 4.43 -10.29
C TRP A 103 2.83 4.56 -11.19
N ALA A 104 2.79 3.72 -12.20
CA ALA A 104 1.65 3.69 -13.11
C ALA A 104 1.17 2.24 -13.29
N GLY A 105 -0.14 2.07 -13.37
CA GLY A 105 -0.73 0.75 -13.57
C GLY A 105 -2.23 0.81 -13.75
N PRO A 106 -2.83 -0.31 -14.21
CA PRO A 106 -4.29 -0.44 -14.26
C PRO A 106 -4.86 -0.45 -12.85
N VAL A 107 -5.99 0.20 -12.65
CA VAL A 107 -6.71 0.32 -11.36
C VAL A 107 -6.93 -1.03 -10.65
N LEU A 108 -7.05 -2.11 -11.40
CA LEU A 108 -7.20 -3.45 -10.83
C LEU A 108 -5.99 -3.88 -9.98
N ALA A 109 -4.78 -3.48 -10.38
CA ALA A 109 -3.55 -3.90 -9.68
C ALA A 109 -3.47 -3.35 -8.24
N PRO A 110 -3.61 -2.04 -7.96
CA PRO A 110 -3.63 -1.55 -6.58
C PRO A 110 -4.83 -2.08 -5.78
N ILE A 111 -6.00 -2.31 -6.39
CA ILE A 111 -7.14 -2.92 -5.69
C ILE A 111 -6.80 -4.35 -5.22
N ILE A 112 -6.13 -5.16 -6.04
CA ILE A 112 -5.66 -6.50 -5.63
C ILE A 112 -4.65 -6.37 -4.48
N CYS A 113 -3.67 -5.47 -4.59
CA CYS A 113 -2.71 -5.22 -3.50
C CYS A 113 -3.41 -4.79 -2.21
N ALA A 114 -4.39 -3.88 -2.29
CA ALA A 114 -5.17 -3.43 -1.15
C ALA A 114 -5.93 -4.59 -0.49
N ALA A 115 -6.60 -5.44 -1.28
CA ALA A 115 -7.27 -6.63 -0.77
C ALA A 115 -6.29 -7.58 -0.08
N THR A 116 -5.12 -7.83 -0.66
CA THR A 116 -4.06 -8.66 -0.06
C THR A 116 -3.55 -8.05 1.25
N MET A 117 -3.34 -6.73 1.31
CA MET A 117 -2.97 -6.02 2.55
C MET A 117 -4.04 -6.20 3.64
N LEU A 118 -5.33 -6.09 3.30
CA LEU A 118 -6.44 -6.32 4.25
C LEU A 118 -6.47 -7.75 4.78
N ILE A 119 -6.22 -8.75 3.92
CA ILE A 119 -6.16 -10.15 4.32
C ILE A 119 -4.98 -10.39 5.28
N ILE A 120 -3.80 -9.87 4.98
CA ILE A 120 -2.62 -9.98 5.85
C ILE A 120 -2.92 -9.32 7.21
N ALA A 121 -3.38 -8.09 7.20
CA ALA A 121 -3.67 -7.32 8.41
C ALA A 121 -4.74 -7.99 9.28
N GLY A 122 -5.87 -8.37 8.69
CA GLY A 122 -6.96 -9.05 9.37
C GLY A 122 -6.54 -10.38 9.97
N SER A 123 -5.70 -11.13 9.25
CA SER A 123 -5.16 -12.41 9.71
C SER A 123 -4.28 -12.25 10.96
N ILE A 124 -3.31 -11.34 10.91
CA ILE A 124 -2.40 -11.10 12.02
C ILE A 124 -3.18 -10.61 13.26
N LEU A 125 -4.06 -9.63 13.09
CA LEU A 125 -4.88 -9.09 14.18
C LEU A 125 -5.78 -10.16 14.79
N SER A 126 -6.43 -10.99 13.97
CA SER A 126 -7.30 -12.08 14.43
C SER A 126 -6.52 -13.13 15.23
N PHE A 127 -5.33 -13.52 14.77
CA PHE A 127 -4.49 -14.46 15.51
C PHE A 127 -4.00 -13.86 16.82
N GLN A 128 -3.61 -12.59 16.86
CA GLN A 128 -3.22 -11.92 18.10
C GLN A 128 -4.38 -11.86 19.11
N GLN A 129 -5.59 -11.52 18.67
CA GLN A 129 -6.78 -11.49 19.53
C GLN A 129 -7.09 -12.87 20.13
N LYS A 130 -6.86 -13.93 19.38
CA LYS A 130 -7.04 -15.31 19.82
C LYS A 130 -5.89 -15.85 20.68
N GLY A 131 -4.88 -15.03 20.99
CA GLY A 131 -3.74 -15.39 21.82
C GLY A 131 -2.67 -16.24 21.12
N TYR A 132 -2.68 -16.32 19.79
CA TYR A 132 -1.60 -17.02 19.07
C TYR A 132 -0.32 -16.18 19.05
N PRO A 133 0.85 -16.83 19.26
CA PRO A 133 2.14 -16.13 19.16
C PRO A 133 2.45 -15.79 17.69
N ILE A 134 2.49 -14.51 17.36
CA ILE A 134 2.86 -14.08 16.01
C ILE A 134 4.38 -14.02 15.89
N ARG A 135 4.91 -14.80 14.97
CA ARG A 135 6.32 -14.78 14.56
C ARG A 135 6.38 -14.93 13.05
N ILE A 136 7.21 -14.16 12.39
CA ILE A 136 7.51 -14.29 10.97
C ILE A 136 8.91 -14.88 10.86
N THR A 137 9.05 -15.99 10.15
CA THR A 137 10.34 -16.64 9.92
C THR A 137 11.08 -15.98 8.76
N LEU A 138 12.40 -16.19 8.69
CA LEU A 138 13.20 -15.65 7.59
C LEU A 138 12.73 -16.09 6.19
N PRO A 139 12.37 -17.36 5.94
CA PRO A 139 11.80 -17.77 4.65
C PRO A 139 10.46 -17.07 4.35
N GLU A 140 9.58 -16.93 5.33
CA GLU A 140 8.31 -16.21 5.19
C GLU A 140 8.53 -14.73 4.85
N LEU A 141 9.48 -14.09 5.53
CA LEU A 141 9.88 -12.71 5.25
C LEU A 141 10.48 -12.59 3.84
N GLY A 142 11.29 -13.55 3.43
CA GLY A 142 11.85 -13.63 2.08
C GLY A 142 10.77 -13.67 0.99
N LEU A 143 9.75 -14.52 1.17
CA LEU A 143 8.61 -14.59 0.24
C LEU A 143 7.85 -13.26 0.18
N LEU A 144 7.57 -12.66 1.33
CA LEU A 144 6.85 -11.38 1.42
C LEU A 144 7.64 -10.25 0.72
N ILE A 145 8.93 -10.11 1.03
CA ILE A 145 9.78 -9.08 0.43
C ILE A 145 9.94 -9.30 -1.08
N SER A 146 10.20 -10.54 -1.52
CA SER A 146 10.36 -10.84 -2.94
C SER A 146 9.07 -10.59 -3.71
N GLY A 147 7.91 -11.01 -3.17
CA GLY A 147 6.62 -10.75 -3.78
C GLY A 147 6.32 -9.25 -3.89
N THR A 148 6.52 -8.50 -2.82
CA THR A 148 6.34 -7.04 -2.81
C THR A 148 7.29 -6.34 -3.78
N ALA A 149 8.56 -6.77 -3.86
CA ALA A 149 9.53 -6.21 -4.79
C ALA A 149 9.15 -6.46 -6.26
N LEU A 150 8.66 -7.67 -6.59
CA LEU A 150 8.16 -7.97 -7.94
C LEU A 150 6.97 -7.08 -8.32
N ILE A 151 6.00 -6.92 -7.42
CA ILE A 151 4.85 -6.04 -7.64
C ILE A 151 5.30 -4.60 -7.82
N PHE A 152 6.19 -4.12 -6.95
CA PHE A 152 6.76 -2.77 -7.07
C PHE A 152 7.41 -2.54 -8.43
N VAL A 153 8.21 -3.50 -8.90
CA VAL A 153 8.85 -3.41 -10.22
C VAL A 153 7.83 -3.26 -11.34
N THR A 154 6.66 -3.92 -11.26
CA THR A 154 5.62 -3.77 -12.30
C THR A 154 5.05 -2.35 -12.37
N PHE A 155 4.89 -1.68 -11.23
CA PHE A 155 4.37 -0.32 -11.19
C PHE A 155 5.36 0.72 -11.73
N ILE A 156 6.66 0.49 -11.57
CA ILE A 156 7.69 1.41 -12.05
C ILE A 156 8.30 1.00 -13.41
N TRP A 157 7.84 -0.13 -13.99
CA TRP A 157 8.47 -0.79 -15.14
C TRP A 157 8.61 0.13 -16.33
N ASP A 158 7.52 0.71 -16.78
CA ASP A 158 7.50 1.53 -17.98
C ASP A 158 8.30 2.83 -17.82
N TYR A 159 8.19 3.43 -16.64
CA TYR A 159 8.94 4.62 -16.29
C TYR A 159 10.44 4.34 -16.25
N SER A 160 10.83 3.22 -15.66
CA SER A 160 12.22 2.77 -15.61
C SER A 160 12.78 2.49 -17.00
N LYS A 161 12.01 1.84 -17.88
CA LYS A 161 12.42 1.62 -19.28
C LYS A 161 12.77 2.91 -20.01
N ILE A 162 11.92 3.94 -19.90
CA ILE A 162 12.15 5.22 -20.54
C ILE A 162 13.47 5.83 -20.07
N ILE A 163 13.73 5.77 -18.78
CA ILE A 163 14.94 6.32 -18.16
C ILE A 163 16.18 5.58 -18.66
N PHE A 164 16.17 4.23 -18.63
CA PHE A 164 17.30 3.42 -19.06
C PHE A 164 17.55 3.53 -20.57
N GLN A 165 16.52 3.52 -21.40
CA GLN A 165 16.64 3.60 -22.86
C GLN A 165 17.20 4.95 -23.35
N LYS A 166 16.93 6.02 -22.60
CA LYS A 166 17.40 7.37 -22.92
C LYS A 166 18.75 7.72 -22.28
N GLY A 167 19.40 6.78 -21.58
CA GLY A 167 20.67 7.01 -20.90
C GLY A 167 20.59 8.01 -19.75
N LEU A 168 19.40 8.20 -19.22
CA LEU A 168 19.15 9.11 -18.10
C LEU A 168 19.68 8.49 -16.81
N THR A 169 20.51 9.20 -16.08
CA THR A 169 21.08 8.74 -14.82
C THR A 169 20.04 8.74 -13.70
N LEU A 170 20.17 7.84 -12.71
CA LEU A 170 19.37 7.83 -11.47
C LEU A 170 19.26 9.21 -10.80
N ARG A 171 20.22 10.10 -11.03
CA ARG A 171 20.21 11.47 -10.57
C ARG A 171 19.02 12.29 -11.10
N LEU A 172 18.54 11.97 -12.31
CA LEU A 172 17.38 12.63 -12.93
C LEU A 172 16.03 12.11 -12.40
N LEU A 173 16.02 10.91 -11.80
CA LEU A 173 14.86 10.40 -11.06
C LEU A 173 14.54 11.27 -9.83
N ILE A 174 15.57 11.81 -9.19
CA ILE A 174 15.46 12.64 -7.99
C ILE A 174 15.27 14.11 -8.38
N LEU A 175 15.94 14.57 -9.45
CA LEU A 175 15.86 15.94 -9.96
C LEU A 175 14.84 16.02 -11.11
N ARG A 176 13.56 16.00 -10.78
CA ARG A 176 12.42 16.16 -11.71
C ARG A 176 12.38 17.53 -12.41
N THR A 177 13.35 18.37 -12.14
CA THR A 177 13.48 19.74 -12.64
C THR A 177 14.06 19.86 -14.05
N ASP A 178 14.56 18.73 -14.63
CA ASP A 178 15.13 18.77 -15.97
C ASP A 178 14.01 18.87 -17.03
N PRO A 179 13.99 19.95 -17.85
CA PRO A 179 12.98 20.12 -18.90
C PRO A 179 12.96 19.00 -19.94
N TYR A 180 14.12 18.36 -20.18
CA TYR A 180 14.22 17.22 -21.10
C TYR A 180 13.51 15.99 -20.53
N PHE A 181 13.70 15.69 -19.24
CA PHE A 181 13.00 14.61 -18.54
C PHE A 181 11.49 14.85 -18.56
N GLN A 182 11.03 16.05 -18.25
CA GLN A 182 9.62 16.41 -18.26
C GLN A 182 8.99 16.23 -19.66
N LYS A 183 9.71 16.60 -20.73
CA LYS A 183 9.25 16.38 -22.10
C LYS A 183 9.11 14.90 -22.47
N ILE A 184 9.99 14.06 -21.96
CA ILE A 184 9.90 12.59 -22.17
C ILE A 184 8.70 12.00 -21.45
N VAL A 185 8.49 12.42 -20.21
CA VAL A 185 7.35 11.97 -19.38
C VAL A 185 6.02 12.41 -19.98
N ALA A 186 5.94 13.66 -20.49
CA ALA A 186 4.77 14.19 -21.18
C ALA A 186 4.46 13.51 -22.53
N GLN A 187 5.33 12.64 -23.02
CA GLN A 187 5.10 11.83 -24.24
C GLN A 187 4.81 10.36 -23.94
N TYR A 188 4.88 9.97 -22.66
CA TYR A 188 4.68 8.59 -22.26
C TYR A 188 3.20 8.21 -22.28
N VAL A 189 2.90 7.15 -23.02
CA VAL A 189 1.61 6.49 -23.03
C VAL A 189 1.84 5.03 -22.64
N PRO A 190 1.21 4.54 -21.55
CA PRO A 190 1.33 3.14 -21.16
C PRO A 190 0.63 2.24 -22.18
N VAL A 191 1.27 1.11 -22.54
CA VAL A 191 0.76 0.17 -23.54
C VAL A 191 0.36 -1.15 -22.87
N ASP A 192 1.33 -1.83 -22.26
CA ASP A 192 1.14 -3.17 -21.71
C ASP A 192 1.60 -3.26 -20.25
N TYR A 193 0.69 -3.68 -19.37
CA TYR A 193 1.04 -3.94 -17.98
C TYR A 193 1.60 -5.36 -17.82
N GLN A 194 2.63 -5.50 -16.98
CA GLN A 194 3.33 -6.77 -16.76
C GLN A 194 2.56 -7.71 -15.81
N TRP A 195 1.36 -8.14 -16.23
CA TRP A 195 0.47 -8.99 -15.42
C TRP A 195 1.11 -10.29 -14.96
N SER A 196 1.94 -10.94 -15.80
CA SER A 196 2.61 -12.17 -15.43
C SER A 196 3.58 -11.98 -14.26
N LEU A 197 4.32 -10.87 -14.26
CA LEU A 197 5.24 -10.53 -13.18
C LEU A 197 4.47 -10.12 -11.92
N PHE A 198 3.39 -9.34 -12.07
CA PHE A 198 2.50 -8.95 -10.98
C PHE A 198 1.88 -10.17 -10.29
N LEU A 199 1.30 -11.09 -11.05
CA LEU A 199 0.68 -12.31 -10.53
C LEU A 199 1.71 -13.25 -9.89
N SER A 200 2.96 -13.27 -10.39
CA SER A 200 4.05 -13.99 -9.74
C SER A 200 4.36 -13.41 -8.36
N GLY A 201 4.40 -12.08 -8.24
CA GLY A 201 4.57 -11.39 -6.97
C GLY A 201 3.44 -11.68 -5.97
N GLU A 202 2.18 -11.57 -6.42
CA GLU A 202 1.00 -11.93 -5.61
C GLU A 202 1.02 -13.41 -5.18
N SER A 203 1.43 -14.31 -6.07
CA SER A 203 1.54 -15.73 -5.74
C SER A 203 2.56 -15.99 -4.62
N LEU A 204 3.69 -15.29 -4.59
CA LEU A 204 4.67 -15.38 -3.50
C LEU A 204 4.07 -14.88 -2.17
N ILE A 205 3.30 -13.80 -2.19
CA ILE A 205 2.62 -13.28 -0.99
C ILE A 205 1.53 -14.25 -0.51
N LEU A 206 0.78 -14.86 -1.42
CA LEU A 206 -0.20 -15.89 -1.07
C LEU A 206 0.46 -17.15 -0.51
N CYS A 207 1.62 -17.56 -1.02
CA CYS A 207 2.44 -18.63 -0.45
C CYS A 207 2.90 -18.28 0.97
N PHE A 208 3.40 -17.06 1.17
CA PHE A 208 3.70 -16.54 2.52
C PHE A 208 2.50 -16.69 3.45
N LEU A 209 1.33 -16.21 3.04
CA LEU A 209 0.10 -16.32 3.83
C LEU A 209 -0.25 -17.77 4.17
N ALA A 210 -0.22 -18.67 3.19
CA ALA A 210 -0.55 -20.08 3.41
C ALA A 210 0.41 -20.74 4.42
N ILE A 211 1.71 -20.49 4.31
CA ILE A 211 2.72 -21.03 5.25
C ILE A 211 2.51 -20.42 6.63
N PHE A 212 2.34 -19.11 6.71
CA PHE A 212 2.11 -18.37 7.96
C PHE A 212 0.85 -18.90 8.69
N PHE A 213 -0.26 -19.09 7.98
CA PHE A 213 -1.50 -19.65 8.55
C PHE A 213 -1.30 -21.05 9.11
N ARG A 214 -0.77 -21.96 8.28
CA ARG A 214 -0.55 -23.37 8.69
C ARG A 214 0.33 -23.45 9.92
N ARG A 215 1.42 -22.72 9.95
CA ARG A 215 2.37 -22.69 11.05
C ARG A 215 1.78 -22.07 12.31
N THR A 216 1.08 -20.92 12.18
CA THR A 216 0.48 -20.23 13.33
C THR A 216 -0.62 -21.08 13.98
N MET A 217 -1.46 -21.73 13.19
CA MET A 217 -2.50 -22.64 13.70
C MET A 217 -1.94 -23.91 14.35
N ALA A 218 -0.71 -24.32 14.05
CA ALA A 218 -0.06 -25.45 14.71
C ALA A 218 0.37 -25.14 16.15
N PHE A 219 0.46 -23.86 16.54
CA PHE A 219 0.72 -23.46 17.92
C PHE A 219 -0.58 -23.45 18.73
N LYS A 220 -0.49 -23.77 20.04
CA LYS A 220 -1.61 -23.59 20.96
C LYS A 220 -1.72 -22.12 21.34
N PRO A 221 -2.92 -21.54 21.37
CA PRO A 221 -3.11 -20.18 21.84
C PRO A 221 -2.75 -20.10 23.33
N VAL A 222 -2.07 -19.04 23.72
CA VAL A 222 -1.82 -18.74 25.13
C VAL A 222 -3.15 -18.29 25.73
N VAL A 223 -3.80 -19.19 26.46
CA VAL A 223 -4.97 -18.83 27.26
C VAL A 223 -4.46 -17.91 28.36
N THR A 224 -4.77 -16.62 28.25
CA THR A 224 -4.57 -15.69 29.35
C THR A 224 -5.55 -16.12 30.45
N GLY A 225 -5.03 -16.95 31.37
CA GLY A 225 -5.81 -17.54 32.45
C GLY A 225 -6.52 -16.44 33.22
N SER A 226 -7.81 -16.59 33.41
CA SER A 226 -8.57 -16.01 34.50
C SER A 226 -7.70 -16.08 35.76
N ILE A 227 -7.32 -14.92 36.29
CA ILE A 227 -6.88 -14.83 37.68
C ILE A 227 -8.08 -15.29 38.50
N SER A 228 -8.12 -16.59 38.81
CA SER A 228 -9.02 -17.10 39.83
C SER A 228 -8.59 -16.40 41.11
N MET A 229 -9.45 -15.59 41.64
CA MET A 229 -9.35 -15.08 42.98
C MET A 229 -9.39 -16.28 43.95
N ILE A 230 -8.23 -16.84 44.20
CA ILE A 230 -8.03 -17.81 45.28
C ILE A 230 -7.46 -17.04 46.46
N GLY A 231 -8.25 -16.94 47.51
CA GLY A 231 -7.70 -16.64 48.81
C GLY A 231 -8.46 -15.68 49.65
N THR A 232 -9.75 -15.96 49.94
CA THR A 232 -10.31 -15.57 51.24
C THR A 232 -9.69 -16.50 52.30
N GLY A 233 -8.44 -16.23 52.70
CA GLY A 233 -7.84 -16.83 53.87
C GLY A 233 -8.61 -16.40 55.14
N ARG A 234 -9.36 -17.32 55.75
CA ARG A 234 -9.90 -17.19 57.09
C ARG A 234 -8.74 -16.98 58.08
N TYR A 235 -8.62 -15.81 58.64
CA TYR A 235 -7.92 -15.65 59.87
C TYR A 235 -8.68 -16.35 60.97
N LYS A 236 -8.20 -17.46 61.49
CA LYS A 236 -8.59 -18.03 62.76
C LYS A 236 -7.87 -17.27 63.86
N GLU A 237 -8.60 -16.43 64.52
CA GLU A 237 -8.25 -15.90 65.82
C GLU A 237 -8.14 -17.07 66.82
N LYS A 238 -7.01 -17.26 67.45
CA LYS A 238 -6.86 -18.10 68.68
C LYS A 238 -6.59 -17.15 69.83
N ALA A 239 -7.49 -17.26 70.80
CA ALA A 239 -7.38 -16.69 72.14
C ALA A 239 -6.13 -17.13 72.89
#